data_916c263560905ecf616e9dccd07896ed
#
_entry.id   916c263560905ecf616e9dccd07896ed
#
_cell.length_a   1.000
_cell.length_b   1.000
_cell.length_c   1.000
_cell.angle_alpha   90.00
_cell.angle_beta   90.00
_cell.angle_gamma   90.00
#
_symmetry.space_group_name_H-M   'P 1'
#
loop_
_entity.id
_entity.type
_entity.pdbx_description
1 polymer ?
#
loop_
_entity_poly.entity_id
_entity_poly.type
_entity_poly.pdbx_seq_one_letter_code
_entity_poly.pdbx_strand_id
1 'polypeptide(L)'
;MSETAFNSFVYDRSAKIPLRKTGAKVIVEFRTSGSYRGEYGFDWIRMGDSGRLGDTWYANIMGNKFVKGNLIVDKTNKVYDRYASYWFKTKRFLIPWKTYGKQAFKYIAPVMTLRKGASAKLTLKVEVKEPAARMVYQCQTPGIFKLNKTSIPKLRKGKHTLPDQLVITCLKEFSKDQEINVYAYDANNTKHLAGKLIVKANDKKHQTTINLAIVRVIFKKTERFPNISSSIVSLKQILGQAYVNVNIKYFFIYLYSEKSKTFFTPKNWINYTYTSNGELYRLLDATILKFYPQLDNFFKIYYIDRYCYVNNDTKVALCGKAYALGSSKAIIFRHGLQDNTASHELLHCIGLPHSFSSLNIDQWGFAFKEKMTDNIMDYSDVPTIATWEYQWEEIHDRVKNFLAGK
;
A
#
# COMPACT_ATOMS: atom_id res chain seq x y z
N MET A 1 4.72 -11.75 -23.40
CA MET A 1 3.30 -11.97 -23.78
C MET A 1 2.99 -11.06 -24.96
N SER A 2 2.48 -11.62 -26.08
CA SER A 2 2.31 -10.91 -27.34
C SER A 2 1.23 -9.82 -27.22
N GLU A 3 1.45 -8.66 -27.86
CA GLU A 3 0.51 -7.53 -27.92
C GLU A 3 -0.91 -7.90 -28.35
N THR A 4 -1.08 -8.97 -29.09
CA THR A 4 -2.36 -9.46 -29.62
C THR A 4 -3.32 -10.00 -28.56
N ALA A 5 -2.84 -10.48 -27.42
CA ALA A 5 -3.71 -11.02 -26.35
C ALA A 5 -4.38 -9.93 -25.50
N PHE A 6 -3.88 -8.69 -25.52
CA PHE A 6 -4.40 -7.57 -24.72
C PHE A 6 -5.53 -6.78 -25.37
N ASN A 7 -5.62 -6.78 -26.69
CA ASN A 7 -6.58 -5.93 -27.40
C ASN A 7 -8.03 -6.44 -27.41
N SER A 8 -8.29 -7.72 -27.07
CA SER A 8 -9.65 -8.30 -27.13
C SER A 8 -10.52 -8.05 -25.89
N PHE A 9 -9.98 -7.49 -24.80
CA PHE A 9 -10.70 -7.40 -23.53
C PHE A 9 -11.20 -6.01 -23.14
N VAL A 10 -10.95 -4.97 -23.93
CA VAL A 10 -11.25 -3.60 -23.52
C VAL A 10 -12.71 -3.20 -23.74
N TYR A 11 -13.43 -3.81 -24.66
CA TYR A 11 -14.80 -3.39 -25.00
C TYR A 11 -15.71 -4.56 -25.41
N ASP A 12 -16.54 -5.02 -24.51
CA ASP A 12 -17.79 -5.67 -24.94
C ASP A 12 -18.78 -4.57 -25.39
N ARG A 13 -18.84 -4.35 -26.69
CA ARG A 13 -19.74 -3.37 -27.33
C ARG A 13 -21.21 -3.82 -27.38
N SER A 14 -21.52 -5.07 -26.99
CA SER A 14 -22.81 -5.69 -27.30
C SER A 14 -23.85 -5.64 -26.17
N ALA A 15 -23.47 -5.33 -24.94
CA ALA A 15 -24.42 -5.31 -23.84
C ALA A 15 -25.28 -4.03 -23.84
N LYS A 16 -26.32 -3.97 -24.65
CA LYS A 16 -27.47 -3.06 -24.44
C LYS A 16 -28.22 -3.51 -23.19
N ILE A 17 -27.81 -3.01 -22.01
CA ILE A 17 -28.58 -3.22 -20.78
C ILE A 17 -29.73 -2.25 -20.79
N PRO A 18 -31.01 -2.70 -20.76
CA PRO A 18 -32.14 -1.79 -20.72
C PRO A 18 -32.10 -0.94 -19.45
N LEU A 19 -32.13 0.38 -19.60
CA LEU A 19 -32.24 1.32 -18.50
C LEU A 19 -33.60 1.10 -17.81
N ARG A 20 -33.62 0.44 -16.66
CA ARG A 20 -34.83 0.33 -15.84
C ARG A 20 -35.27 1.72 -15.41
N LYS A 21 -36.50 2.13 -15.82
CA LYS A 21 -37.04 3.47 -15.57
C LYS A 21 -37.50 3.74 -14.14
N THR A 22 -37.68 2.70 -13.30
CA THR A 22 -38.21 2.83 -11.92
C THR A 22 -37.36 2.00 -10.96
N GLY A 23 -37.03 2.56 -9.79
CA GLY A 23 -36.30 1.88 -8.73
C GLY A 23 -35.26 2.77 -8.07
N ALA A 24 -34.75 2.34 -6.92
CA ALA A 24 -33.68 3.04 -6.21
C ALA A 24 -32.44 3.13 -7.07
N LYS A 25 -31.88 4.35 -7.22
CA LYS A 25 -30.65 4.63 -7.98
C LYS A 25 -29.61 5.22 -7.04
N VAL A 26 -28.84 4.34 -6.41
CA VAL A 26 -27.84 4.67 -5.40
C VAL A 26 -26.51 4.01 -5.75
N ILE A 27 -25.41 4.73 -5.54
CA ILE A 27 -24.04 4.20 -5.53
C ILE A 27 -23.46 4.48 -4.15
N VAL A 28 -22.80 3.48 -3.58
CA VAL A 28 -22.08 3.58 -2.29
C VAL A 28 -20.64 3.17 -2.52
N GLU A 29 -19.73 4.08 -2.34
CA GLU A 29 -18.29 3.84 -2.43
C GLU A 29 -17.66 3.92 -1.04
N PHE A 30 -16.71 3.03 -0.79
CA PHE A 30 -15.99 2.96 0.48
C PHE A 30 -14.67 3.71 0.34
N ARG A 31 -14.33 4.46 1.40
CA ARG A 31 -13.05 5.16 1.57
C ARG A 31 -12.53 4.92 2.97
N THR A 32 -11.24 5.08 3.16
CA THR A 32 -10.65 5.03 4.50
C THR A 32 -11.18 6.16 5.37
N SER A 33 -11.18 5.94 6.70
CA SER A 33 -11.44 7.00 7.69
C SER A 33 -10.45 8.16 7.55
N GLY A 34 -10.87 9.37 7.92
CA GLY A 34 -9.95 10.51 8.03
C GLY A 34 -8.81 10.28 9.03
N SER A 35 -9.02 9.42 10.02
CA SER A 35 -8.01 9.02 11.02
C SER A 35 -7.12 7.85 10.58
N TYR A 36 -7.34 7.25 9.43
CA TYR A 36 -6.56 6.12 8.93
C TYR A 36 -5.06 6.44 8.84
N ARG A 37 -4.22 5.54 9.36
CA ARG A 37 -2.75 5.65 9.42
C ARG A 37 -2.04 4.40 8.89
N GLY A 38 -2.74 3.55 8.11
CA GLY A 38 -2.15 2.32 7.56
C GLY A 38 -2.41 1.06 8.39
N GLU A 39 -3.39 1.07 9.29
CA GLU A 39 -3.66 -0.04 10.23
C GLU A 39 -4.14 -1.31 9.54
N TYR A 40 -4.67 -1.19 8.33
CA TYR A 40 -5.10 -2.29 7.46
C TYR A 40 -4.82 -1.94 5.99
N GLY A 41 -4.68 -2.91 5.13
CA GLY A 41 -4.57 -2.66 3.69
C GLY A 41 -5.92 -2.19 3.13
N PHE A 42 -5.88 -1.15 2.32
CA PHE A 42 -7.08 -0.66 1.63
C PHE A 42 -6.69 -0.07 0.28
N ASP A 43 -7.12 -0.73 -0.77
CA ASP A 43 -6.85 -0.29 -2.14
C ASP A 43 -8.14 -0.02 -2.91
N TRP A 44 -8.18 1.10 -3.63
CA TRP A 44 -9.27 1.51 -4.50
C TRP A 44 -8.72 2.33 -5.65
N ILE A 45 -9.46 2.41 -6.75
CA ILE A 45 -9.10 3.34 -7.82
C ILE A 45 -9.22 4.76 -7.30
N ARG A 46 -8.09 5.47 -7.14
CA ARG A 46 -8.09 6.88 -6.71
C ARG A 46 -8.70 7.75 -7.79
N MET A 47 -9.65 8.59 -7.36
CA MET A 47 -10.39 9.49 -8.24
C MET A 47 -10.30 10.96 -7.78
N GLY A 48 -9.52 11.24 -6.75
CA GLY A 48 -9.40 12.58 -6.16
C GLY A 48 -10.61 12.99 -5.34
N ASP A 49 -11.40 12.04 -4.83
CA ASP A 49 -12.69 12.31 -4.18
C ASP A 49 -12.75 11.96 -2.69
N SER A 50 -11.70 11.37 -2.13
CA SER A 50 -11.67 10.98 -0.72
C SER A 50 -11.48 12.16 0.25
N GLY A 51 -11.00 13.29 -0.26
CA GLY A 51 -10.58 14.44 0.56
C GLY A 51 -9.23 14.22 1.26
N ARG A 52 -8.52 13.14 0.98
CA ARG A 52 -7.17 12.87 1.51
C ARG A 52 -6.11 13.36 0.54
N LEU A 53 -5.01 13.83 1.10
CA LEU A 53 -3.81 14.08 0.33
C LEU A 53 -3.29 12.76 -0.27
N GLY A 54 -2.74 12.81 -1.48
CA GLY A 54 -2.27 11.61 -2.21
C GLY A 54 -3.38 10.79 -2.90
N ASP A 55 -4.64 11.19 -2.76
CA ASP A 55 -5.75 10.66 -3.57
C ASP A 55 -5.84 11.43 -4.89
N THR A 56 -4.87 11.20 -5.76
CA THR A 56 -4.87 11.80 -7.09
C THR A 56 -5.47 10.84 -8.11
N TRP A 57 -6.32 11.33 -8.99
CA TRP A 57 -6.92 10.48 -10.02
C TRP A 57 -5.87 9.82 -10.88
N TYR A 58 -5.87 8.49 -10.89
CA TYR A 58 -4.86 7.68 -11.56
C TYR A 58 -4.68 8.01 -13.04
N ALA A 59 -5.75 8.32 -13.76
CA ALA A 59 -5.67 8.74 -15.17
C ALA A 59 -4.80 9.99 -15.39
N ASN A 60 -4.61 10.83 -14.37
CA ASN A 60 -3.80 12.05 -14.46
C ASN A 60 -2.32 11.84 -14.11
N ILE A 61 -1.95 10.67 -13.62
CA ILE A 61 -0.62 10.40 -13.07
C ILE A 61 0.01 9.09 -13.55
N MET A 62 -0.72 8.29 -14.33
CA MET A 62 -0.19 7.01 -14.86
C MET A 62 0.42 7.17 -16.24
N GLY A 63 1.48 6.41 -16.50
CA GLY A 63 2.12 6.30 -17.79
C GLY A 63 2.89 4.98 -17.94
N ASN A 64 3.37 4.70 -19.13
CA ASN A 64 4.14 3.50 -19.43
C ASN A 64 5.38 3.79 -20.27
N LYS A 65 5.86 5.03 -20.30
CA LYS A 65 7.04 5.44 -21.05
C LYS A 65 7.82 6.49 -20.28
N PHE A 66 9.13 6.36 -20.27
CA PHE A 66 10.05 7.39 -19.77
C PHE A 66 10.78 8.08 -20.91
N VAL A 67 10.98 9.38 -20.77
CA VAL A 67 11.81 10.18 -21.67
C VAL A 67 12.75 11.03 -20.81
N LYS A 68 14.05 10.87 -21.01
CA LYS A 68 15.09 11.57 -20.22
C LYS A 68 14.86 11.46 -18.69
N GLY A 69 14.49 10.24 -18.22
CA GLY A 69 14.24 9.98 -16.80
C GLY A 69 12.89 10.43 -16.27
N ASN A 70 12.04 11.08 -17.05
CA ASN A 70 10.74 11.56 -16.64
C ASN A 70 9.62 10.67 -17.19
N LEU A 71 8.66 10.29 -16.36
CA LEU A 71 7.48 9.56 -16.78
C LEU A 71 6.60 10.44 -17.68
N ILE A 72 6.25 9.93 -18.84
CA ILE A 72 5.25 10.53 -19.71
C ILE A 72 3.87 10.00 -19.31
N VAL A 73 3.05 10.88 -18.74
CA VAL A 73 1.67 10.56 -18.38
C VAL A 73 0.85 10.32 -19.65
N ASP A 74 0.09 9.22 -19.66
CA ASP A 74 -0.76 8.87 -20.79
C ASP A 74 -2.07 9.66 -20.79
N LYS A 75 -2.11 10.72 -21.59
CA LYS A 75 -3.29 11.59 -21.75
C LYS A 75 -4.46 10.90 -22.48
N THR A 76 -4.25 9.71 -23.04
CA THR A 76 -5.30 8.94 -23.73
C THR A 76 -6.06 8.00 -22.80
N ASN A 77 -5.66 7.90 -21.54
CA ASN A 77 -6.17 6.99 -20.52
C ASN A 77 -6.03 5.50 -20.83
N LYS A 78 -5.32 5.10 -21.88
CA LYS A 78 -5.15 3.68 -22.24
C LYS A 78 -4.39 2.90 -21.16
N VAL A 79 -3.38 3.53 -20.54
CA VAL A 79 -2.61 2.92 -19.44
C VAL A 79 -3.50 2.73 -18.22
N TYR A 80 -4.27 3.75 -17.85
CA TYR A 80 -5.25 3.67 -16.77
C TYR A 80 -6.32 2.61 -17.05
N ASP A 81 -6.91 2.58 -18.25
CA ASP A 81 -7.94 1.61 -18.62
C ASP A 81 -7.39 0.17 -18.57
N ARG A 82 -6.15 -0.04 -19.00
CA ARG A 82 -5.48 -1.33 -18.91
C ARG A 82 -5.28 -1.74 -17.45
N TYR A 83 -4.76 -0.85 -16.61
CA TYR A 83 -4.60 -1.08 -15.18
C TYR A 83 -5.93 -1.47 -14.53
N ALA A 84 -6.96 -0.65 -14.69
CA ALA A 84 -8.28 -0.90 -14.13
C ALA A 84 -8.91 -2.20 -14.66
N SER A 85 -8.66 -2.55 -15.92
CA SER A 85 -9.20 -3.76 -16.54
C SER A 85 -8.49 -5.02 -16.06
N TYR A 86 -7.20 -4.97 -15.81
CA TYR A 86 -6.41 -6.11 -15.35
C TYR A 86 -6.60 -6.38 -13.86
N TRP A 87 -6.25 -5.40 -13.02
CA TRP A 87 -6.23 -5.58 -11.56
C TRP A 87 -7.60 -5.65 -10.91
N PHE A 88 -8.62 -5.08 -11.55
CA PHE A 88 -9.97 -5.05 -11.01
C PHE A 88 -10.99 -5.82 -11.88
N LYS A 89 -10.53 -6.69 -12.78
CA LYS A 89 -11.39 -7.44 -13.70
C LYS A 89 -12.52 -8.18 -12.98
N THR A 90 -12.23 -8.89 -11.91
CA THR A 90 -13.20 -9.68 -11.13
C THR A 90 -13.96 -8.88 -10.07
N LYS A 91 -13.56 -7.63 -9.85
CA LYS A 91 -14.03 -6.77 -8.74
C LYS A 91 -15.06 -5.75 -9.20
N ARG A 92 -15.49 -5.79 -10.46
CA ARG A 92 -16.37 -4.79 -11.05
C ARG A 92 -17.77 -5.34 -11.32
N PHE A 93 -18.75 -4.44 -11.21
CA PHE A 93 -20.11 -4.70 -11.68
C PHE A 93 -20.69 -3.46 -12.36
N LEU A 94 -21.73 -3.64 -13.15
CA LEU A 94 -22.34 -2.54 -13.88
C LEU A 94 -23.42 -1.87 -13.04
N ILE A 95 -23.42 -0.53 -13.06
CA ILE A 95 -24.51 0.29 -12.54
C ILE A 95 -25.43 0.63 -13.71
N PRO A 96 -26.59 -0.03 -13.85
CA PRO A 96 -27.38 0.00 -15.09
C PRO A 96 -28.02 1.35 -15.39
N TRP A 97 -28.13 2.23 -14.41
CA TRP A 97 -28.79 3.53 -14.55
C TRP A 97 -27.81 4.70 -14.73
N LYS A 98 -26.49 4.46 -14.60
CA LYS A 98 -25.46 5.48 -14.76
C LYS A 98 -24.62 5.17 -16.00
N THR A 99 -24.39 6.19 -16.81
CA THR A 99 -23.57 6.07 -18.02
C THR A 99 -22.44 7.11 -18.02
N TYR A 100 -21.35 6.74 -18.66
CA TYR A 100 -20.29 7.65 -19.10
C TYR A 100 -20.35 7.68 -20.64
N GLY A 101 -20.86 8.77 -21.21
CA GLY A 101 -21.21 8.82 -22.63
C GLY A 101 -22.19 7.70 -22.98
N LYS A 102 -21.85 6.83 -23.94
CA LYS A 102 -22.67 5.66 -24.36
C LYS A 102 -22.45 4.40 -23.53
N GLN A 103 -21.52 4.40 -22.56
CA GLN A 103 -21.13 3.20 -21.81
C GLN A 103 -21.76 3.18 -20.41
N ALA A 104 -22.18 2.01 -19.95
CA ALA A 104 -22.63 1.82 -18.57
C ALA A 104 -21.47 2.04 -17.59
N PHE A 105 -21.75 2.69 -16.47
CA PHE A 105 -20.78 2.92 -15.41
C PHE A 105 -20.36 1.58 -14.79
N LYS A 106 -19.05 1.33 -14.79
CA LYS A 106 -18.45 0.18 -14.12
C LYS A 106 -18.05 0.57 -12.70
N TYR A 107 -18.78 0.07 -11.72
CA TYR A 107 -18.34 0.17 -10.33
C TYR A 107 -17.15 -0.76 -10.13
N ILE A 108 -16.08 -0.25 -9.56
CA ILE A 108 -14.90 -1.03 -9.18
C ILE A 108 -14.88 -1.12 -7.65
N ALA A 109 -15.04 -2.35 -7.15
CA ALA A 109 -15.05 -2.58 -5.71
C ALA A 109 -13.65 -2.36 -5.14
N PRO A 110 -13.50 -1.58 -4.07
CA PRO A 110 -12.26 -1.50 -3.33
C PRO A 110 -11.95 -2.84 -2.65
N VAL A 111 -10.68 -3.04 -2.36
CA VAL A 111 -10.16 -4.25 -1.72
C VAL A 111 -9.51 -3.87 -0.41
N MET A 112 -9.71 -4.69 0.62
CA MET A 112 -9.04 -4.48 1.90
C MET A 112 -8.48 -5.79 2.45
N THR A 113 -7.47 -5.65 3.31
CA THR A 113 -6.99 -6.71 4.18
C THR A 113 -7.44 -6.43 5.60
N LEU A 114 -7.90 -7.44 6.31
CA LEU A 114 -8.31 -7.29 7.72
C LEU A 114 -8.02 -8.58 8.48
N ARG A 115 -7.14 -8.51 9.47
CA ARG A 115 -6.77 -9.66 10.30
C ARG A 115 -7.89 -10.03 11.25
N LYS A 116 -7.98 -11.31 11.67
CA LYS A 116 -8.83 -11.74 12.77
C LYS A 116 -8.57 -10.89 14.01
N GLY A 117 -9.64 -10.40 14.64
CA GLY A 117 -9.60 -9.53 15.80
C GLY A 117 -9.41 -8.05 15.50
N ALA A 118 -8.98 -7.69 14.28
CA ALA A 118 -8.80 -6.30 13.88
C ALA A 118 -10.11 -5.65 13.43
N SER A 119 -10.13 -4.31 13.49
CA SER A 119 -11.27 -3.50 13.04
C SER A 119 -10.80 -2.45 12.03
N ALA A 120 -11.63 -2.19 11.04
CA ALA A 120 -11.45 -1.13 10.04
C ALA A 120 -12.61 -0.13 10.13
N LYS A 121 -12.29 1.15 10.13
CA LYS A 121 -13.26 2.25 10.14
C LYS A 121 -13.29 2.88 8.74
N LEU A 122 -14.47 3.00 8.14
CA LEU A 122 -14.65 3.44 6.77
C LEU A 122 -15.63 4.62 6.67
N THR A 123 -15.29 5.56 5.81
CA THR A 123 -16.14 6.63 5.32
C THR A 123 -16.88 6.15 4.07
N LEU A 124 -18.12 6.53 3.90
CA LEU A 124 -18.88 6.24 2.69
C LEU A 124 -19.07 7.51 1.85
N LYS A 125 -18.88 7.38 0.54
CA LYS A 125 -19.33 8.34 -0.48
C LYS A 125 -20.59 7.78 -1.11
N VAL A 126 -21.70 8.50 -1.02
CA VAL A 126 -23.00 8.03 -1.50
C VAL A 126 -23.54 8.99 -2.55
N GLU A 127 -23.80 8.48 -3.74
CA GLU A 127 -24.52 9.21 -4.80
C GLU A 127 -25.94 8.68 -4.90
N VAL A 128 -26.91 9.57 -4.71
CA VAL A 128 -28.35 9.23 -4.80
C VAL A 128 -28.95 10.01 -5.96
N LYS A 129 -29.38 9.30 -7.01
CA LYS A 129 -30.17 9.87 -8.11
C LYS A 129 -31.66 9.71 -7.86
N GLU A 130 -32.08 8.53 -7.36
CA GLU A 130 -33.43 8.22 -6.90
C GLU A 130 -33.31 7.57 -5.52
N PRO A 131 -33.98 8.15 -4.49
CA PRO A 131 -33.85 7.67 -3.12
C PRO A 131 -34.30 6.21 -2.96
N ALA A 132 -33.58 5.48 -2.11
CA ALA A 132 -33.99 4.14 -1.67
C ALA A 132 -34.96 4.23 -0.48
N ALA A 133 -35.89 3.28 -0.37
CA ALA A 133 -36.72 3.09 0.82
C ALA A 133 -35.83 2.69 2.02
N ARG A 134 -34.85 1.83 1.77
CA ARG A 134 -33.81 1.44 2.75
C ARG A 134 -32.54 1.02 2.04
N MET A 135 -31.40 1.13 2.76
CA MET A 135 -30.08 0.66 2.33
C MET A 135 -29.49 -0.22 3.43
N VAL A 136 -29.05 -1.43 3.09
CA VAL A 136 -28.55 -2.39 4.07
C VAL A 136 -27.20 -2.98 3.66
N TYR A 137 -26.38 -3.29 4.66
CA TYR A 137 -25.16 -4.07 4.47
C TYR A 137 -25.50 -5.57 4.52
N GLN A 138 -24.84 -6.34 3.67
CA GLN A 138 -24.93 -7.79 3.67
C GLN A 138 -23.56 -8.40 3.49
N CYS A 139 -23.06 -9.12 4.50
CA CYS A 139 -21.86 -9.93 4.39
C CYS A 139 -22.18 -11.18 3.57
N GLN A 140 -21.26 -11.59 2.69
CA GLN A 140 -21.39 -12.80 1.87
C GLN A 140 -21.57 -14.04 2.74
N THR A 141 -20.71 -14.17 3.77
CA THR A 141 -20.80 -15.26 4.74
C THR A 141 -21.12 -14.69 6.13
N PRO A 142 -22.24 -15.09 6.75
CA PRO A 142 -22.60 -14.68 8.10
C PRO A 142 -21.54 -15.10 9.13
N GLY A 143 -21.33 -14.28 10.16
CA GLY A 143 -20.47 -14.60 11.30
C GLY A 143 -18.97 -14.47 11.08
N ILE A 144 -18.52 -14.06 9.86
CA ILE A 144 -17.11 -13.70 9.61
C ILE A 144 -16.83 -12.28 10.11
N PHE A 145 -17.73 -11.35 9.82
CA PHE A 145 -17.61 -9.95 10.23
C PHE A 145 -18.71 -9.52 11.17
N LYS A 146 -18.35 -8.66 12.13
CA LYS A 146 -19.29 -7.84 12.91
C LYS A 146 -19.26 -6.44 12.33
N LEU A 147 -20.41 -5.92 11.97
CA LEU A 147 -20.60 -4.54 11.55
C LEU A 147 -21.24 -3.74 12.69
N ASN A 148 -20.78 -2.51 12.91
CA ASN A 148 -21.36 -1.62 13.93
C ASN A 148 -22.78 -1.17 13.56
N LYS A 149 -23.15 -1.23 12.28
CA LYS A 149 -24.47 -0.86 11.75
C LYS A 149 -24.90 -1.87 10.71
N THR A 150 -26.18 -2.13 10.61
CA THR A 150 -26.78 -3.03 9.62
C THR A 150 -27.30 -2.26 8.39
N SER A 151 -27.44 -0.93 8.49
CA SER A 151 -28.02 -0.09 7.46
C SER A 151 -27.34 1.27 7.33
N ILE A 152 -27.56 1.91 6.20
CA ILE A 152 -27.19 3.29 5.92
C ILE A 152 -28.43 4.16 6.13
N PRO A 153 -28.32 5.36 6.72
CA PRO A 153 -29.46 6.25 6.93
C PRO A 153 -30.13 6.61 5.58
N LYS A 154 -31.41 6.94 5.66
CA LYS A 154 -32.15 7.41 4.48
C LYS A 154 -31.57 8.73 3.99
N LEU A 155 -31.20 8.80 2.71
CA LEU A 155 -30.58 9.98 2.10
C LEU A 155 -31.48 10.55 1.01
N ARG A 156 -31.48 11.89 0.91
CA ARG A 156 -32.14 12.61 -0.20
C ARG A 156 -31.29 12.50 -1.47
N LYS A 157 -31.88 12.87 -2.60
CA LYS A 157 -31.17 13.01 -3.88
C LYS A 157 -29.95 13.94 -3.70
N GLY A 158 -28.79 13.53 -4.24
CA GLY A 158 -27.54 14.29 -4.15
C GLY A 158 -26.32 13.40 -3.87
N LYS A 159 -25.20 14.05 -3.60
CA LYS A 159 -23.94 13.42 -3.18
C LYS A 159 -23.74 13.66 -1.69
N HIS A 160 -23.40 12.61 -0.97
CA HIS A 160 -23.24 12.64 0.48
C HIS A 160 -21.89 12.01 0.86
N THR A 161 -21.26 12.58 1.88
CA THR A 161 -20.12 11.95 2.57
C THR A 161 -20.57 11.62 3.98
N LEU A 162 -20.44 10.35 4.36
CA LEU A 162 -20.78 9.86 5.70
C LEU A 162 -19.47 9.44 6.40
N PRO A 163 -18.84 10.34 7.15
CA PRO A 163 -17.58 10.05 7.83
C PRO A 163 -17.75 8.92 8.84
N ASP A 164 -16.80 8.02 8.89
CA ASP A 164 -16.72 6.93 9.89
C ASP A 164 -18.03 6.12 10.05
N GLN A 165 -18.78 6.01 8.96
CA GLN A 165 -20.11 5.41 8.95
C GLN A 165 -20.10 3.92 9.27
N LEU A 166 -19.09 3.20 8.81
CA LEU A 166 -19.01 1.75 8.94
C LEU A 166 -17.75 1.35 9.69
N VAL A 167 -17.91 0.54 10.76
CA VAL A 167 -16.81 -0.18 11.41
C VAL A 167 -17.02 -1.67 11.17
N ILE A 168 -16.01 -2.30 10.60
CA ILE A 168 -15.97 -3.73 10.32
C ILE A 168 -14.97 -4.37 11.26
N THR A 169 -15.40 -5.35 12.06
CA THR A 169 -14.52 -6.17 12.89
C THR A 169 -14.47 -7.58 12.33
N CYS A 170 -13.28 -8.09 12.04
CA CYS A 170 -13.08 -9.46 11.58
C CYS A 170 -13.09 -10.42 12.76
N LEU A 171 -14.05 -11.33 12.82
CA LEU A 171 -14.24 -12.27 13.94
C LEU A 171 -13.50 -13.60 13.72
N LYS A 172 -13.32 -14.02 12.47
CA LYS A 172 -12.77 -15.33 12.10
C LYS A 172 -11.78 -15.23 10.96
N GLU A 173 -10.86 -16.19 10.88
CA GLU A 173 -10.07 -16.43 9.68
C GLU A 173 -10.95 -17.06 8.59
N PHE A 174 -10.61 -16.76 7.34
CA PHE A 174 -11.31 -17.30 6.17
C PHE A 174 -10.33 -17.48 5.00
N SER A 175 -10.57 -18.54 4.21
CA SER A 175 -9.65 -19.01 3.15
C SER A 175 -10.02 -18.55 1.73
N LYS A 176 -11.13 -17.83 1.57
CA LYS A 176 -11.56 -17.25 0.28
C LYS A 176 -11.99 -15.80 0.51
N ASP A 177 -11.66 -14.93 -0.43
CA ASP A 177 -12.09 -13.53 -0.39
C ASP A 177 -13.58 -13.42 -0.05
N GLN A 178 -13.93 -12.45 0.78
CA GLN A 178 -15.30 -12.21 1.24
C GLN A 178 -15.82 -10.89 0.70
N GLU A 179 -17.12 -10.80 0.48
CA GLU A 179 -17.77 -9.57 0.04
C GLU A 179 -18.65 -8.98 1.15
N ILE A 180 -18.58 -7.65 1.29
CA ILE A 180 -19.57 -6.86 2.03
C ILE A 180 -20.31 -6.02 1.01
N ASN A 181 -21.54 -6.37 0.74
CA ASN A 181 -22.38 -5.74 -0.27
C ASN A 181 -23.29 -4.70 0.38
N VAL A 182 -23.56 -3.60 -0.33
CA VAL A 182 -24.62 -2.64 0.01
C VAL A 182 -25.75 -2.81 -0.98
N TYR A 183 -26.94 -3.07 -0.46
CA TYR A 183 -28.14 -3.17 -1.26
C TYR A 183 -29.09 -2.01 -0.97
N ALA A 184 -29.53 -1.35 -2.02
CA ALA A 184 -30.61 -0.36 -1.98
C ALA A 184 -31.93 -1.04 -2.39
N TYR A 185 -32.96 -0.86 -1.58
CA TYR A 185 -34.30 -1.35 -1.85
C TYR A 185 -35.19 -0.19 -2.27
N ASP A 186 -35.94 -0.37 -3.32
CA ASP A 186 -36.96 0.59 -3.75
C ASP A 186 -38.28 0.44 -2.96
N ALA A 187 -39.29 1.26 -3.27
CA ALA A 187 -40.60 1.21 -2.61
C ALA A 187 -41.32 -0.12 -2.81
N ASN A 188 -41.02 -0.85 -3.88
CA ASN A 188 -41.58 -2.16 -4.20
C ASN A 188 -40.75 -3.30 -3.60
N ASN A 189 -39.81 -2.98 -2.68
CA ASN A 189 -38.89 -3.93 -2.07
C ASN A 189 -37.96 -4.66 -3.07
N THR A 190 -37.77 -4.09 -4.28
CA THR A 190 -36.82 -4.62 -5.27
C THR A 190 -35.40 -4.27 -4.82
N LYS A 191 -34.54 -5.28 -4.85
CA LYS A 191 -33.16 -5.23 -4.37
C LYS A 191 -32.21 -4.82 -5.50
N HIS A 192 -31.40 -3.78 -5.28
CA HIS A 192 -30.38 -3.29 -6.20
C HIS A 192 -29.02 -3.26 -5.54
N LEU A 193 -27.98 -3.83 -6.18
CA LEU A 193 -26.60 -3.71 -5.67
C LEU A 193 -26.13 -2.28 -5.88
N ALA A 194 -25.81 -1.60 -4.77
CA ALA A 194 -25.40 -0.19 -4.75
C ALA A 194 -23.90 0.00 -4.46
N GLY A 195 -23.26 -0.98 -3.83
CA GLY A 195 -21.85 -0.94 -3.50
C GLY A 195 -21.31 -2.28 -3.06
N LYS A 196 -20.02 -2.47 -3.16
CA LYS A 196 -19.31 -3.70 -2.79
C LYS A 196 -17.95 -3.36 -2.24
N LEU A 197 -17.54 -4.06 -1.18
CA LEU A 197 -16.18 -4.09 -0.64
C LEU A 197 -15.72 -5.53 -0.62
N ILE A 198 -14.50 -5.78 -1.09
CA ILE A 198 -13.88 -7.11 -1.05
C ILE A 198 -12.88 -7.13 0.11
N VAL A 199 -12.96 -8.15 0.96
CA VAL A 199 -12.00 -8.41 2.02
C VAL A 199 -11.21 -9.65 1.65
N LYS A 200 -9.88 -9.50 1.53
CA LYS A 200 -8.97 -10.58 1.12
C LYS A 200 -8.90 -11.68 2.17
N ALA A 201 -8.80 -12.92 1.72
CA ALA A 201 -8.59 -14.10 2.55
C ALA A 201 -7.42 -13.87 3.53
N ASN A 202 -7.60 -14.28 4.80
CA ASN A 202 -6.70 -13.92 5.89
C ASN A 202 -6.24 -15.12 6.74
N ASP A 203 -6.50 -16.35 6.29
CA ASP A 203 -6.03 -17.55 6.98
C ASP A 203 -4.49 -17.69 6.86
N LYS A 204 -3.93 -18.70 7.53
CA LYS A 204 -2.49 -18.95 7.59
C LYS A 204 -1.82 -19.07 6.20
N LYS A 205 -2.55 -19.53 5.17
CA LYS A 205 -2.01 -19.66 3.81
C LYS A 205 -1.80 -18.32 3.12
N HIS A 206 -2.56 -17.31 3.53
CA HIS A 206 -2.51 -15.95 3.02
C HIS A 206 -1.66 -15.02 3.88
N GLN A 207 -1.01 -15.55 4.93
CA GLN A 207 -0.09 -14.82 5.78
C GLN A 207 1.33 -15.32 5.57
N THR A 208 2.30 -14.45 5.73
CA THR A 208 3.71 -14.82 5.74
C THR A 208 4.41 -14.19 6.94
N THR A 209 5.58 -14.69 7.30
CA THR A 209 6.37 -14.16 8.42
C THR A 209 7.80 -13.97 7.98
N ILE A 210 8.35 -12.80 8.26
CA ILE A 210 9.76 -12.50 8.09
C ILE A 210 10.46 -12.40 9.44
N ASN A 211 11.73 -12.79 9.48
CA ASN A 211 12.61 -12.50 10.60
C ASN A 211 13.39 -11.22 10.33
N LEU A 212 13.33 -10.29 11.26
CA LEU A 212 13.95 -8.98 11.16
C LEU A 212 14.88 -8.71 12.35
N ALA A 213 16.15 -8.44 12.07
CA ALA A 213 17.09 -7.94 13.05
C ALA A 213 17.11 -6.41 13.01
N ILE A 214 16.74 -5.79 14.10
CA ILE A 214 16.93 -4.36 14.36
C ILE A 214 18.27 -4.19 15.04
N VAL A 215 19.22 -3.62 14.34
CA VAL A 215 20.61 -3.47 14.80
C VAL A 215 20.90 -1.99 15.09
N ARG A 216 21.11 -1.66 16.35
CA ARG A 216 21.53 -0.31 16.78
C ARG A 216 23.05 -0.20 16.69
N VAL A 217 23.53 0.77 15.91
CA VAL A 217 24.96 0.98 15.71
C VAL A 217 25.43 2.10 16.63
N ILE A 218 26.43 1.83 17.49
CA ILE A 218 26.93 2.73 18.51
C ILE A 218 28.42 3.05 18.24
N PHE A 219 28.75 4.33 18.11
CA PHE A 219 30.09 4.79 17.81
C PHE A 219 30.83 5.35 19.02
N LYS A 220 30.15 5.62 20.15
CA LYS A 220 30.76 6.12 21.39
C LYS A 220 30.10 5.44 22.59
N LYS A 221 30.89 5.11 23.63
CA LYS A 221 30.38 4.49 24.87
C LYS A 221 29.27 5.27 25.56
N THR A 222 29.34 6.62 25.47
CA THR A 222 28.37 7.54 26.11
C THR A 222 27.16 7.85 25.23
N GLU A 223 27.06 7.24 24.04
CA GLU A 223 26.02 7.52 23.10
C GLU A 223 24.68 6.90 23.57
N ARG A 224 23.66 7.76 23.73
CA ARG A 224 22.28 7.32 23.97
C ARG A 224 21.61 7.13 22.62
N PHE A 225 21.04 5.95 22.42
CA PHE A 225 20.34 5.66 21.21
C PHE A 225 18.91 6.26 21.27
N PRO A 226 18.45 6.97 20.22
CA PRO A 226 17.12 7.57 20.21
C PRO A 226 16.02 6.52 20.22
N ASN A 227 14.84 6.94 20.66
CA ASN A 227 13.66 6.08 20.60
C ASN A 227 13.22 5.88 19.14
N ILE A 228 13.06 4.63 18.72
CA ILE A 228 12.62 4.23 17.38
C ILE A 228 11.24 3.53 17.41
N SER A 229 10.49 3.66 18.50
CA SER A 229 9.23 2.93 18.68
C SER A 229 8.20 3.27 17.62
N SER A 230 8.10 4.54 17.21
CA SER A 230 7.18 4.98 16.14
C SER A 230 7.52 4.32 14.80
N SER A 231 8.79 4.27 14.44
CA SER A 231 9.28 3.58 13.23
C SER A 231 8.94 2.09 13.24
N ILE A 232 9.09 1.42 14.39
CA ILE A 232 8.74 -0.02 14.53
C ILE A 232 7.22 -0.25 14.45
N VAL A 233 6.42 0.62 15.03
CA VAL A 233 4.94 0.55 14.93
C VAL A 233 4.52 0.71 13.48
N SER A 234 5.02 1.73 12.80
CA SER A 234 4.75 1.97 11.37
C SER A 234 5.16 0.76 10.51
N LEU A 235 6.35 0.22 10.73
CA LEU A 235 6.84 -0.94 10.00
C LEU A 235 5.89 -2.15 10.11
N LYS A 236 5.42 -2.45 11.31
CA LYS A 236 4.44 -3.52 11.53
C LYS A 236 3.10 -3.24 10.86
N GLN A 237 2.63 -2.00 10.88
CA GLN A 237 1.38 -1.60 10.23
C GLN A 237 1.49 -1.72 8.70
N ILE A 238 2.52 -1.15 8.11
CA ILE A 238 2.72 -1.16 6.65
C ILE A 238 2.84 -2.60 6.11
N LEU A 239 3.69 -3.43 6.72
CA LEU A 239 3.81 -4.83 6.32
C LEU A 239 2.54 -5.63 6.62
N GLY A 240 1.84 -5.27 7.69
CA GLY A 240 0.55 -5.86 8.06
C GLY A 240 -0.53 -5.68 6.99
N GLN A 241 -0.46 -4.64 6.16
CA GLN A 241 -1.37 -4.42 5.05
C GLN A 241 -1.29 -5.55 4.00
N ALA A 242 -0.11 -6.13 3.81
CA ALA A 242 0.09 -7.30 2.96
C ALA A 242 0.04 -8.62 3.75
N TYR A 243 -0.52 -8.66 4.96
CA TYR A 243 -0.52 -9.83 5.84
C TYR A 243 0.87 -10.40 6.17
N VAL A 244 1.92 -9.58 6.11
CA VAL A 244 3.25 -9.97 6.55
C VAL A 244 3.36 -9.76 8.07
N ASN A 245 3.72 -10.82 8.78
CA ASN A 245 4.09 -10.79 10.20
C ASN A 245 5.58 -10.52 10.31
N VAL A 246 5.99 -9.75 11.31
CA VAL A 246 7.40 -9.41 11.52
C VAL A 246 7.84 -9.92 12.88
N ASN A 247 8.72 -10.93 12.87
CA ASN A 247 9.39 -11.43 14.07
C ASN A 247 10.67 -10.60 14.29
N ILE A 248 10.63 -9.67 15.24
CA ILE A 248 11.71 -8.72 15.47
C ILE A 248 12.62 -9.19 16.59
N LYS A 249 13.94 -9.16 16.33
CA LYS A 249 15.00 -9.30 17.34
C LYS A 249 15.87 -8.04 17.36
N TYR A 250 16.30 -7.64 18.54
CA TYR A 250 17.08 -6.40 18.76
C TYR A 250 18.52 -6.74 19.09
N PHE A 251 19.44 -6.02 18.45
CA PHE A 251 20.88 -6.18 18.62
C PHE A 251 21.57 -4.84 18.72
N PHE A 252 22.79 -4.87 19.24
CA PHE A 252 23.70 -3.74 19.30
C PHE A 252 25.04 -4.12 18.69
N ILE A 253 25.64 -3.22 17.92
CA ILE A 253 27.04 -3.32 17.53
C ILE A 253 27.80 -2.07 17.90
N TYR A 254 29.02 -2.25 18.31
CA TYR A 254 29.89 -1.18 18.78
C TYR A 254 31.04 -1.01 17.80
N LEU A 255 31.17 0.17 17.23
CA LEU A 255 32.20 0.50 16.24
C LEU A 255 33.12 1.59 16.79
N TYR A 256 34.00 1.24 17.75
CA TYR A 256 34.88 2.16 18.43
C TYR A 256 36.30 2.24 17.85
N SER A 257 36.61 1.48 16.79
CA SER A 257 37.97 1.39 16.25
C SER A 257 38.37 2.64 15.46
N GLU A 258 39.67 2.92 15.37
CA GLU A 258 40.20 3.97 14.49
C GLU A 258 39.75 3.79 13.04
N LYS A 259 39.67 2.54 12.57
CA LYS A 259 39.16 2.19 11.24
C LYS A 259 37.71 2.65 11.01
N SER A 260 36.88 2.72 12.06
CA SER A 260 35.52 3.24 11.92
C SER A 260 35.46 4.76 11.74
N LYS A 261 36.49 5.49 12.12
CA LYS A 261 36.56 6.94 11.93
C LYS A 261 36.61 7.34 10.46
N THR A 262 37.11 6.48 9.57
CA THR A 262 37.14 6.75 8.13
C THR A 262 35.77 6.90 7.51
N PHE A 263 34.72 6.33 8.13
CA PHE A 263 33.34 6.44 7.67
C PHE A 263 32.71 7.81 7.96
N PHE A 264 33.38 8.70 8.66
CA PHE A 264 32.87 10.01 9.03
C PHE A 264 33.47 11.12 8.20
N THR A 265 32.67 12.14 7.94
CA THR A 265 33.16 13.45 7.47
C THR A 265 33.77 14.24 8.65
N PRO A 266 34.52 15.33 8.40
CA PRO A 266 35.01 16.23 9.46
C PRO A 266 33.90 16.78 10.38
N LYS A 267 32.64 16.86 9.88
CA LYS A 267 31.45 17.27 10.64
C LYS A 267 30.80 16.12 11.44
N ASN A 268 31.48 14.98 11.54
CA ASN A 268 30.98 13.78 12.23
C ASN A 268 29.66 13.24 11.65
N TRP A 269 29.42 13.41 10.35
CA TRP A 269 28.33 12.78 9.58
C TRP A 269 28.85 11.52 8.93
N ILE A 270 27.94 10.57 8.60
CA ILE A 270 28.32 9.43 7.75
C ILE A 270 28.65 9.95 6.35
N ASN A 271 29.82 9.60 5.86
CA ASN A 271 30.24 9.93 4.52
C ASN A 271 29.45 9.10 3.49
N TYR A 272 28.74 9.79 2.61
CA TYR A 272 27.88 9.21 1.60
C TYR A 272 28.60 8.19 0.70
N THR A 273 29.85 8.42 0.37
CA THR A 273 30.66 7.53 -0.48
C THR A 273 30.65 6.09 0.04
N TYR A 274 30.85 5.88 1.34
CA TYR A 274 30.87 4.54 1.95
C TYR A 274 29.48 3.89 2.03
N THR A 275 28.43 4.69 2.00
CA THR A 275 27.06 4.20 1.89
C THR A 275 26.75 3.82 0.44
N SER A 276 27.13 4.67 -0.52
CA SER A 276 26.80 4.46 -1.94
C SER A 276 27.57 3.30 -2.58
N ASN A 277 28.83 3.09 -2.20
CA ASN A 277 29.66 1.98 -2.69
C ASN A 277 29.50 0.67 -1.89
N GLY A 278 28.66 0.69 -0.84
CA GLY A 278 28.31 -0.48 -0.03
C GLY A 278 29.36 -0.89 1.03
N GLU A 279 30.44 -0.13 1.23
CA GLU A 279 31.46 -0.46 2.22
C GLU A 279 30.93 -0.44 3.65
N LEU A 280 30.09 0.56 3.97
CA LEU A 280 29.46 0.63 5.29
C LEU A 280 28.58 -0.61 5.57
N TYR A 281 27.82 -1.07 4.60
CA TYR A 281 27.01 -2.28 4.74
C TYR A 281 27.87 -3.53 4.97
N ARG A 282 28.99 -3.66 4.23
CA ARG A 282 29.90 -4.79 4.41
C ARG A 282 30.50 -4.82 5.82
N LEU A 283 30.90 -3.66 6.34
CA LEU A 283 31.42 -3.54 7.71
C LEU A 283 30.36 -3.93 8.75
N LEU A 284 29.15 -3.37 8.63
CA LEU A 284 28.06 -3.62 9.57
C LEU A 284 27.66 -5.09 9.57
N ASP A 285 27.52 -5.68 8.39
CA ASP A 285 27.11 -7.08 8.21
C ASP A 285 28.20 -8.04 8.71
N ALA A 286 29.47 -7.83 8.36
CA ALA A 286 30.58 -8.61 8.87
C ALA A 286 30.70 -8.53 10.40
N THR A 287 30.43 -7.35 10.97
CA THR A 287 30.49 -7.15 12.43
C THR A 287 29.38 -7.92 13.13
N ILE A 288 28.12 -7.81 12.67
CA ILE A 288 27.00 -8.48 13.34
C ILE A 288 27.07 -9.99 13.16
N LEU A 289 27.41 -10.48 11.96
CA LEU A 289 27.48 -11.92 11.66
C LEU A 289 28.65 -12.61 12.38
N LYS A 290 29.73 -11.90 12.71
CA LYS A 290 30.80 -12.45 13.55
C LYS A 290 30.29 -12.93 14.91
N PHE A 291 29.35 -12.19 15.51
CA PHE A 291 28.78 -12.52 16.83
C PHE A 291 27.48 -13.32 16.74
N TYR A 292 26.74 -13.15 15.65
CA TYR A 292 25.40 -13.74 15.46
C TYR A 292 25.26 -14.31 14.04
N PRO A 293 25.97 -15.40 13.69
CA PRO A 293 25.98 -15.96 12.33
C PRO A 293 24.57 -16.42 11.86
N GLN A 294 23.67 -16.77 12.82
CA GLN A 294 22.28 -17.13 12.51
C GLN A 294 21.46 -16.00 11.91
N LEU A 295 21.96 -14.76 11.92
CA LEU A 295 21.27 -13.61 11.31
C LEU A 295 21.53 -13.51 9.80
N ASP A 296 22.27 -14.39 9.20
CA ASP A 296 22.49 -14.38 7.75
C ASP A 296 21.18 -14.47 6.99
N ASN A 297 20.24 -15.29 7.46
CA ASN A 297 18.90 -15.45 6.88
C ASN A 297 17.85 -14.47 7.43
N PHE A 298 18.27 -13.36 8.06
CA PHE A 298 17.38 -12.32 8.53
C PHE A 298 17.43 -11.12 7.60
N PHE A 299 16.31 -10.42 7.43
CA PHE A 299 16.37 -9.02 7.06
C PHE A 299 17.03 -8.22 8.18
N LYS A 300 17.88 -7.26 7.85
CA LYS A 300 18.65 -6.47 8.82
C LYS A 300 18.43 -4.99 8.55
N ILE A 301 17.97 -4.25 9.57
CA ILE A 301 17.90 -2.79 9.52
C ILE A 301 18.88 -2.24 10.55
N TYR A 302 19.89 -1.53 10.05
CA TYR A 302 20.90 -0.85 10.85
C TYR A 302 20.47 0.58 11.12
N TYR A 303 20.20 0.89 12.37
CA TYR A 303 19.86 2.24 12.81
C TYR A 303 21.13 2.97 13.26
N ILE A 304 21.43 4.09 12.60
CA ILE A 304 22.60 4.93 12.85
C ILE A 304 22.14 6.33 13.25
N ASP A 305 22.39 6.72 14.50
CA ASP A 305 22.09 8.08 14.98
C ASP A 305 23.13 9.08 14.53
N ARG A 306 23.33 9.20 13.22
CA ARG A 306 24.18 10.17 12.54
C ARG A 306 23.48 10.65 11.28
N TYR A 307 23.75 11.91 10.94
CA TYR A 307 23.33 12.46 9.66
C TYR A 307 24.10 11.81 8.51
N CYS A 308 23.43 11.68 7.38
CA CYS A 308 24.03 11.38 6.08
C CYS A 308 23.37 12.27 5.04
N TYR A 309 24.15 12.80 4.11
CA TYR A 309 23.65 13.68 3.04
C TYR A 309 24.12 13.16 1.69
N VAL A 310 23.24 13.15 0.70
CA VAL A 310 23.55 12.68 -0.66
C VAL A 310 24.69 13.52 -1.22
N ASN A 311 25.73 12.86 -1.73
CA ASN A 311 26.97 13.46 -2.21
C ASN A 311 27.66 14.40 -1.19
N ASN A 312 27.39 14.19 0.11
CA ASN A 312 27.84 15.06 1.21
C ASN A 312 27.35 16.53 1.09
N ASP A 313 26.31 16.77 0.29
CA ASP A 313 25.65 18.08 0.18
C ASP A 313 24.49 18.17 1.19
N THR A 314 24.57 19.15 2.09
CA THR A 314 23.59 19.37 3.16
C THR A 314 22.17 19.68 2.69
N LYS A 315 22.00 20.01 1.41
CA LYS A 315 20.68 20.29 0.83
C LYS A 315 19.81 19.04 0.68
N VAL A 316 20.43 17.85 0.58
CA VAL A 316 19.71 16.59 0.31
C VAL A 316 20.01 15.58 1.43
N ALA A 317 19.16 15.58 2.45
CA ALA A 317 19.25 14.62 3.55
C ALA A 317 18.94 13.20 3.08
N LEU A 318 19.75 12.24 3.50
CA LEU A 318 19.49 10.82 3.31
C LEU A 318 18.86 10.26 4.59
N CYS A 319 17.56 9.89 4.52
CA CYS A 319 16.83 9.31 5.65
C CYS A 319 17.14 7.83 5.85
N GLY A 320 17.23 7.08 4.78
CA GLY A 320 17.57 5.65 4.76
C GLY A 320 18.06 5.23 3.38
N LYS A 321 18.55 4.00 3.30
CA LYS A 321 18.89 3.37 2.03
C LYS A 321 18.96 1.85 2.20
N ALA A 322 18.25 1.10 1.36
CA ALA A 322 18.50 -0.31 1.15
C ALA A 322 19.83 -0.52 0.42
N TYR A 323 20.53 -1.61 0.70
CA TYR A 323 21.78 -1.93 -0.01
C TYR A 323 21.55 -2.05 -1.52
N ALA A 324 20.53 -2.80 -1.88
CA ALA A 324 20.05 -2.95 -3.25
C ALA A 324 18.60 -3.44 -3.21
N LEU A 325 17.89 -3.32 -4.31
CA LEU A 325 16.56 -3.91 -4.47
C LEU A 325 16.65 -5.42 -4.33
N GLY A 326 15.84 -6.01 -3.43
CA GLY A 326 15.87 -7.45 -3.12
C GLY A 326 17.02 -7.88 -2.21
N SER A 327 17.76 -6.95 -1.60
CA SER A 327 18.81 -7.26 -0.62
C SER A 327 18.19 -7.54 0.76
N SER A 328 18.97 -8.18 1.67
CA SER A 328 18.48 -8.42 3.03
C SER A 328 18.81 -7.31 4.03
N LYS A 329 19.32 -6.16 3.59
CA LYS A 329 19.87 -5.15 4.51
C LYS A 329 19.61 -3.71 4.08
N ALA A 330 19.28 -2.88 5.08
CA ALA A 330 19.10 -1.44 4.94
C ALA A 330 19.74 -0.67 6.09
N ILE A 331 20.05 0.60 5.87
CA ILE A 331 20.50 1.54 6.90
C ILE A 331 19.48 2.66 7.02
N ILE A 332 19.17 3.04 8.25
CA ILE A 332 18.36 4.22 8.60
C ILE A 332 19.23 5.21 9.32
N PHE A 333 19.28 6.44 8.81
CA PHE A 333 20.05 7.55 9.37
C PHE A 333 19.17 8.44 10.26
N ARG A 334 19.79 9.41 10.95
CA ARG A 334 19.12 10.27 11.93
C ARG A 334 17.83 10.92 11.41
N HIS A 335 17.80 11.37 10.17
CA HIS A 335 16.59 11.98 9.57
C HIS A 335 15.41 11.02 9.43
N GLY A 336 15.65 9.70 9.31
CA GLY A 336 14.61 8.68 9.11
C GLY A 336 14.28 7.85 10.36
N LEU A 337 14.79 8.21 11.55
CA LEU A 337 14.63 7.36 12.75
C LEU A 337 13.19 7.31 13.30
N GLN A 338 12.37 8.33 13.03
CA GLN A 338 11.07 8.52 13.66
C GLN A 338 9.88 8.39 12.69
N ASP A 339 10.13 8.12 11.42
CA ASP A 339 9.13 8.10 10.35
C ASP A 339 8.97 6.72 9.70
N ASN A 340 8.37 6.69 8.52
CA ASN A 340 8.11 5.49 7.73
C ASN A 340 9.33 4.98 6.94
N THR A 341 10.49 5.63 7.05
CA THR A 341 11.69 5.29 6.27
C THR A 341 12.08 3.83 6.41
N ALA A 342 12.03 3.27 7.64
CA ALA A 342 12.36 1.87 7.83
C ALA A 342 11.43 0.91 7.09
N SER A 343 10.14 1.27 7.00
CA SER A 343 9.16 0.50 6.21
C SER A 343 9.47 0.56 4.73
N HIS A 344 9.76 1.75 4.22
CA HIS A 344 10.14 2.01 2.82
C HIS A 344 11.39 1.20 2.44
N GLU A 345 12.46 1.31 3.22
CA GLU A 345 13.71 0.61 2.94
C GLU A 345 13.59 -0.91 3.08
N LEU A 346 12.78 -1.40 4.02
CA LEU A 346 12.51 -2.83 4.14
C LEU A 346 11.72 -3.36 2.94
N LEU A 347 10.80 -2.60 2.40
CA LEU A 347 10.08 -2.98 1.18
C LEU A 347 11.01 -3.02 -0.04
N HIS A 348 12.02 -2.13 -0.12
CA HIS A 348 13.11 -2.28 -1.09
C HIS A 348 13.93 -3.55 -0.87
N CYS A 349 14.22 -3.88 0.38
CA CYS A 349 14.89 -5.14 0.71
C CYS A 349 14.05 -6.37 0.29
N ILE A 350 12.74 -6.30 0.42
CA ILE A 350 11.83 -7.36 -0.07
C ILE A 350 11.80 -7.36 -1.61
N GLY A 351 12.15 -6.27 -2.26
CA GLY A 351 12.27 -6.19 -3.73
C GLY A 351 11.25 -5.27 -4.40
N LEU A 352 10.46 -4.49 -3.65
CA LEU A 352 9.55 -3.53 -4.25
C LEU A 352 10.31 -2.30 -4.78
N PRO A 353 10.19 -1.95 -6.05
CA PRO A 353 10.68 -0.67 -6.58
C PRO A 353 9.77 0.49 -6.14
N HIS A 354 10.24 1.72 -6.31
CA HIS A 354 9.38 2.90 -6.15
C HIS A 354 8.16 2.83 -7.08
N SER A 355 7.02 3.37 -6.66
CA SER A 355 5.78 3.39 -7.47
C SER A 355 5.95 4.13 -8.81
N PHE A 356 6.93 5.03 -8.89
CA PHE A 356 7.31 5.82 -10.07
C PHE A 356 8.51 5.25 -10.84
N SER A 357 9.00 4.06 -10.52
CA SER A 357 10.16 3.45 -11.18
C SER A 357 9.82 2.92 -12.57
N SER A 358 10.78 3.02 -13.50
CA SER A 358 10.70 2.36 -14.81
C SER A 358 10.60 0.84 -14.71
N LEU A 359 11.15 0.23 -13.66
CA LEU A 359 11.03 -1.20 -13.39
C LEU A 359 9.57 -1.67 -13.28
N ASN A 360 8.66 -0.80 -12.85
CA ASN A 360 7.24 -1.12 -12.81
C ASN A 360 6.64 -1.28 -14.20
N ILE A 361 7.17 -0.57 -15.20
CA ILE A 361 6.70 -0.70 -16.60
C ILE A 361 7.05 -2.08 -17.14
N ASP A 362 8.26 -2.55 -16.88
CA ASP A 362 8.71 -3.86 -17.34
C ASP A 362 7.90 -4.98 -16.66
N GLN A 363 7.59 -4.80 -15.38
CA GLN A 363 6.91 -5.81 -14.58
C GLN A 363 5.38 -5.77 -14.71
N TRP A 364 4.77 -4.57 -14.70
CA TRP A 364 3.31 -4.39 -14.63
C TRP A 364 2.71 -3.56 -15.78
N GLY A 365 3.54 -2.98 -16.63
CA GLY A 365 3.11 -2.20 -17.78
C GLY A 365 2.70 -0.76 -17.46
N PHE A 366 2.97 -0.26 -16.24
CA PHE A 366 2.65 1.10 -15.82
C PHE A 366 3.59 1.59 -14.71
N ALA A 367 3.67 2.92 -14.57
CA ALA A 367 4.24 3.61 -13.42
C ALA A 367 3.38 4.82 -13.08
N PHE A 368 3.56 5.34 -11.87
CA PHE A 368 2.89 6.56 -11.40
C PHE A 368 3.85 7.75 -11.45
N LYS A 369 3.32 8.95 -11.57
CA LYS A 369 4.12 10.17 -11.46
C LYS A 369 4.59 10.33 -10.02
N GLU A 370 5.89 10.60 -9.85
CA GLU A 370 6.53 10.82 -8.55
C GLU A 370 5.84 11.92 -7.75
N LYS A 371 5.78 11.78 -6.43
CA LYS A 371 5.22 12.72 -5.45
C LYS A 371 3.70 12.96 -5.55
N MET A 372 2.98 12.06 -6.18
CA MET A 372 1.55 12.26 -6.42
C MET A 372 0.64 11.27 -5.68
N THR A 373 1.21 10.36 -4.88
CA THR A 373 0.43 9.26 -4.27
C THR A 373 0.66 9.12 -2.77
N ASP A 374 -0.27 8.45 -2.07
CA ASP A 374 -0.14 8.04 -0.67
C ASP A 374 0.60 6.70 -0.51
N ASN A 375 1.16 6.17 -1.60
CA ASN A 375 1.90 4.91 -1.58
C ASN A 375 3.20 5.04 -0.80
N ILE A 376 3.50 4.06 0.06
CA ILE A 376 4.74 4.04 0.85
C ILE A 376 6.00 4.05 -0.03
N MET A 377 5.91 3.55 -1.27
CA MET A 377 7.01 3.54 -2.24
C MET A 377 7.04 4.79 -3.12
N ASP A 378 6.40 5.88 -2.71
CA ASP A 378 6.50 7.21 -3.32
C ASP A 378 7.31 8.18 -2.42
N TYR A 379 7.81 9.26 -2.99
CA TYR A 379 8.49 10.37 -2.28
C TYR A 379 7.57 11.57 -2.04
N SER A 380 6.31 11.30 -1.82
CA SER A 380 5.28 12.32 -1.65
C SER A 380 5.46 13.11 -0.35
N ASP A 381 5.18 14.41 -0.38
CA ASP A 381 5.09 15.25 0.82
C ASP A 381 3.82 14.96 1.66
N VAL A 382 2.94 14.13 1.15
CA VAL A 382 1.77 13.62 1.88
C VAL A 382 2.16 12.38 2.71
N PRO A 383 1.40 12.03 3.76
CA PRO A 383 1.67 10.81 4.50
C PRO A 383 1.64 9.58 3.60
N THR A 384 2.80 9.02 3.31
CA THR A 384 2.96 7.77 2.55
C THR A 384 2.74 6.60 3.50
N ILE A 385 1.52 6.09 3.54
CA ILE A 385 1.07 5.08 4.52
C ILE A 385 0.40 3.87 3.88
N ALA A 386 0.23 3.86 2.56
CA ALA A 386 -0.48 2.80 1.87
C ALA A 386 0.46 1.90 1.07
N THR A 387 0.20 0.61 1.10
CA THR A 387 0.57 -0.32 0.05
C THR A 387 -0.68 -0.68 -0.74
N TRP A 388 -0.52 -1.08 -2.00
CA TRP A 388 -1.62 -1.37 -2.89
C TRP A 388 -1.70 -2.86 -3.22
N GLU A 389 -2.83 -3.34 -3.69
CA GLU A 389 -3.09 -4.77 -3.86
C GLU A 389 -2.05 -5.47 -4.75
N TYR A 390 -1.63 -4.86 -5.86
CA TYR A 390 -0.60 -5.45 -6.71
C TYR A 390 0.75 -5.62 -6.00
N GLN A 391 1.07 -4.71 -5.04
CA GLN A 391 2.26 -4.83 -4.20
C GLN A 391 2.11 -5.95 -3.15
N TRP A 392 0.90 -6.22 -2.65
CA TRP A 392 0.70 -7.29 -1.67
C TRP A 392 1.05 -8.66 -2.25
N GLU A 393 0.65 -8.95 -3.48
CA GLU A 393 1.00 -10.19 -4.19
C GLU A 393 2.51 -10.30 -4.37
N GLU A 394 3.15 -9.23 -4.86
CA GLU A 394 4.60 -9.16 -5.06
C GLU A 394 5.38 -9.36 -3.75
N ILE A 395 4.96 -8.71 -2.66
CA ILE A 395 5.57 -8.87 -1.33
C ILE A 395 5.55 -10.34 -0.91
N HIS A 396 4.42 -11.02 -1.07
CA HIS A 396 4.30 -12.44 -0.71
C HIS A 396 5.24 -13.32 -1.52
N ASP A 397 5.30 -13.14 -2.82
CA ASP A 397 6.12 -13.98 -3.69
C ASP A 397 7.61 -13.77 -3.43
N ARG A 398 8.03 -12.54 -3.24
CA ARG A 398 9.42 -12.21 -2.91
C ARG A 398 9.84 -12.69 -1.53
N VAL A 399 8.98 -12.57 -0.52
CA VAL A 399 9.26 -13.12 0.81
C VAL A 399 9.38 -14.64 0.75
N LYS A 400 8.51 -15.33 0.03
CA LYS A 400 8.62 -16.79 -0.17
C LYS A 400 9.94 -17.18 -0.82
N ASN A 401 10.35 -16.46 -1.88
CA ASN A 401 11.61 -16.70 -2.58
C ASN A 401 12.82 -16.48 -1.66
N PHE A 402 12.81 -15.38 -0.89
CA PHE A 402 13.86 -15.10 0.10
C PHE A 402 13.98 -16.23 1.15
N LEU A 403 12.86 -16.69 1.70
CA LEU A 403 12.83 -17.77 2.70
C LEU A 403 13.24 -19.12 2.10
N ALA A 404 13.04 -19.33 0.81
CA ALA A 404 13.48 -20.52 0.09
C ALA A 404 14.98 -20.47 -0.32
N GLY A 405 15.68 -19.37 -0.04
CA GLY A 405 17.09 -19.18 -0.42
C GLY A 405 17.30 -18.99 -1.93
N LYS A 406 16.30 -18.46 -2.64
CA LYS A 406 16.29 -18.24 -4.09
C LYS A 406 16.48 -16.76 -4.45
#